data_02efa05fd6a7259525db3aced41c7ac6
#
_entry.id   02efa05fd6a7259525db3aced41c7ac6
#
_cell.length_a   1.000
_cell.length_b   1.000
_cell.length_c   1.000
_cell.angle_alpha   90.00
_cell.angle_beta   90.00
_cell.angle_gamma   90.00
#
_symmetry.space_group_name_H-M   'P 1'
#
loop_
_entity.id
_entity.type
_entity.pdbx_description
1 polymer ?
#
loop_
_entity_poly.entity_id
_entity_poly.type
_entity_poly.pdbx_seq_one_letter_code
_entity_poly.pdbx_strand_id
1 'polypeptide(L)'
;MMSETKKPGVIRRIWQWWRRPSRLALGTLLLIGFVSGIIFWGGFNTGMEMANTEKFCISCHEMKDNVYQEYMGTIHYSNRSGVKATCPDCHVPHEWGPKMVRKIKASKELYAKTIGLINTPQKFEAHRLAMAENEWARMKANGSQECRNCHNFDNMDFTAQKTVAAKMHSKAITEGKTCIDCHKGIAHKLPDMKDVPTGF
;
A
#
# COMPACT_ATOMS: atom_id res chain seq x y z
N MET A 1 -64.75 -10.73 3.88
CA MET A 1 -63.57 -9.97 3.45
C MET A 1 -62.37 -10.45 4.31
N MET A 2 -61.55 -11.37 3.78
CA MET A 2 -60.34 -11.84 4.49
C MET A 2 -59.21 -10.85 4.17
N SER A 3 -58.72 -10.15 5.20
CA SER A 3 -57.58 -9.23 5.09
C SER A 3 -56.32 -10.06 4.90
N GLU A 4 -55.73 -9.98 3.70
CA GLU A 4 -54.38 -10.54 3.44
C GLU A 4 -53.36 -9.77 4.27
N THR A 5 -52.87 -10.38 5.35
CA THR A 5 -51.76 -9.83 6.12
C THR A 5 -50.44 -9.98 5.34
N LYS A 6 -50.03 -8.90 4.66
CA LYS A 6 -48.80 -8.83 3.89
C LYS A 6 -47.61 -9.15 4.81
N LYS A 7 -46.87 -10.24 4.53
CA LYS A 7 -45.69 -10.64 5.31
C LYS A 7 -44.65 -9.51 5.36
N PRO A 8 -44.08 -9.19 6.52
CA PRO A 8 -43.12 -8.10 6.62
C PRO A 8 -41.89 -8.40 5.81
N GLY A 9 -41.37 -7.37 5.11
CA GLY A 9 -40.15 -7.47 4.28
C GLY A 9 -38.93 -7.92 5.11
N VAL A 10 -37.92 -8.48 4.44
CA VAL A 10 -36.71 -9.07 5.05
C VAL A 10 -36.03 -8.07 6.00
N ILE A 11 -35.88 -6.82 5.63
CA ILE A 11 -35.25 -5.77 6.47
C ILE A 11 -36.03 -5.57 7.77
N ARG A 12 -37.39 -5.53 7.72
CA ARG A 12 -38.21 -5.39 8.91
C ARG A 12 -38.10 -6.61 9.85
N ARG A 13 -37.95 -7.81 9.28
CA ARG A 13 -37.76 -9.05 10.07
C ARG A 13 -36.40 -9.05 10.78
N ILE A 14 -35.30 -8.64 10.12
CA ILE A 14 -33.97 -8.50 10.70
C ILE A 14 -34.00 -7.45 11.81
N TRP A 15 -34.64 -6.30 11.58
CA TRP A 15 -34.77 -5.24 12.56
C TRP A 15 -35.55 -5.68 13.80
N GLN A 16 -36.67 -6.39 13.62
CA GLN A 16 -37.46 -6.94 14.71
C GLN A 16 -36.70 -8.01 15.50
N TRP A 17 -35.91 -8.85 14.84
CA TRP A 17 -35.06 -9.84 15.47
C TRP A 17 -33.97 -9.16 16.32
N TRP A 18 -33.36 -8.12 15.82
CA TRP A 18 -32.31 -7.38 16.52
C TRP A 18 -32.79 -6.63 17.75
N ARG A 19 -34.05 -6.21 17.75
CA ARG A 19 -34.71 -5.54 18.90
C ARG A 19 -35.33 -6.47 19.92
N ARG A 20 -35.22 -7.78 19.77
CA ARG A 20 -35.72 -8.71 20.76
C ARG A 20 -34.92 -8.60 22.07
N PRO A 21 -35.59 -8.58 23.25
CA PRO A 21 -34.88 -8.55 24.51
C PRO A 21 -34.01 -9.79 24.66
N SER A 22 -32.77 -9.60 25.08
CA SER A 22 -31.86 -10.72 25.37
C SER A 22 -32.23 -11.40 26.67
N ARG A 23 -32.07 -12.72 26.73
CA ARG A 23 -32.16 -13.50 27.98
C ARG A 23 -30.86 -13.48 28.79
N LEU A 24 -29.77 -12.95 28.20
CA LEU A 24 -28.48 -12.81 28.87
C LEU A 24 -28.45 -11.54 29.70
N ALA A 25 -27.84 -11.61 30.88
CA ALA A 25 -27.60 -10.44 31.72
C ALA A 25 -26.70 -9.42 30.97
N LEU A 26 -26.95 -8.14 31.20
CA LEU A 26 -26.17 -7.05 30.56
C LEU A 26 -24.66 -7.22 30.75
N GLY A 27 -24.20 -7.59 31.94
CA GLY A 27 -22.80 -7.85 32.22
C GLY A 27 -22.18 -8.95 31.34
N THR A 28 -22.93 -10.03 31.08
CA THR A 28 -22.50 -11.11 30.18
C THR A 28 -22.39 -10.63 28.75
N LEU A 29 -23.33 -9.81 28.25
CA LEU A 29 -23.29 -9.25 26.91
C LEU A 29 -22.09 -8.29 26.73
N LEU A 30 -21.83 -7.44 27.72
CA LEU A 30 -20.70 -6.55 27.74
C LEU A 30 -19.37 -7.32 27.72
N LEU A 31 -19.25 -8.37 28.52
CA LEU A 31 -18.06 -9.20 28.57
C LEU A 31 -17.83 -9.91 27.23
N ILE A 32 -18.86 -10.52 26.65
CA ILE A 32 -18.77 -11.16 25.33
C ILE A 32 -18.37 -10.14 24.26
N GLY A 33 -19.00 -8.96 24.27
CA GLY A 33 -18.69 -7.88 23.32
C GLY A 33 -17.24 -7.40 23.47
N PHE A 34 -16.76 -7.21 24.68
CA PHE A 34 -15.40 -6.80 24.98
C PHE A 34 -14.36 -7.83 24.52
N VAL A 35 -14.55 -9.10 24.90
CA VAL A 35 -13.63 -10.18 24.48
C VAL A 35 -13.64 -10.36 22.96
N SER A 36 -14.83 -10.36 22.35
CA SER A 36 -14.96 -10.45 20.88
C SER A 36 -14.30 -9.27 20.19
N GLY A 37 -14.40 -8.07 20.75
CA GLY A 37 -13.74 -6.86 20.24
C GLY A 37 -12.22 -6.98 20.29
N ILE A 38 -11.66 -7.48 21.38
CA ILE A 38 -10.20 -7.74 21.50
C ILE A 38 -9.75 -8.77 20.47
N ILE A 39 -10.45 -9.88 20.34
CA ILE A 39 -10.11 -10.95 19.39
C ILE A 39 -10.20 -10.42 17.95
N PHE A 40 -11.27 -9.70 17.63
CA PHE A 40 -11.43 -9.09 16.30
C PHE A 40 -10.31 -8.11 15.99
N TRP A 41 -10.03 -7.19 16.90
CA TRP A 41 -8.99 -6.16 16.71
C TRP A 41 -7.60 -6.77 16.59
N GLY A 42 -7.27 -7.72 17.47
CA GLY A 42 -6.00 -8.45 17.41
C GLY A 42 -5.85 -9.24 16.11
N GLY A 43 -6.88 -10.01 15.74
CA GLY A 43 -6.90 -10.78 14.50
C GLY A 43 -6.82 -9.90 13.24
N PHE A 44 -7.56 -8.79 13.24
CA PHE A 44 -7.51 -7.81 12.15
C PHE A 44 -6.10 -7.23 11.98
N ASN A 45 -5.48 -6.74 13.05
CA ASN A 45 -4.13 -6.18 12.97
C ASN A 45 -3.10 -7.25 12.57
N THR A 46 -3.19 -8.45 13.12
CA THR A 46 -2.31 -9.57 12.71
C THR A 46 -2.46 -9.87 11.22
N GLY A 47 -3.67 -9.96 10.70
CA GLY A 47 -3.93 -10.17 9.28
C GLY A 47 -3.37 -9.05 8.41
N MET A 48 -3.48 -7.80 8.88
CA MET A 48 -2.92 -6.63 8.21
C MET A 48 -1.39 -6.70 8.13
N GLU A 49 -0.71 -7.07 9.21
CA GLU A 49 0.76 -7.20 9.22
C GLU A 49 1.23 -8.41 8.39
N MET A 50 0.52 -9.53 8.41
CA MET A 50 0.81 -10.67 7.53
C MET A 50 0.71 -10.28 6.05
N ALA A 51 -0.30 -9.48 5.67
CA ALA A 51 -0.46 -8.94 4.34
C ALA A 51 0.54 -7.80 4.01
N ASN A 52 1.40 -7.43 4.96
CA ASN A 52 2.39 -6.38 4.84
C ASN A 52 3.82 -6.95 4.86
N THR A 53 4.01 -8.10 4.27
CA THR A 53 5.30 -8.78 4.16
C THR A 53 5.72 -8.94 2.70
N GLU A 54 7.03 -8.90 2.44
CA GLU A 54 7.57 -9.21 1.11
C GLU A 54 7.08 -10.57 0.60
N LYS A 55 7.06 -11.58 1.49
CA LYS A 55 6.58 -12.93 1.16
C LYS A 55 5.13 -12.94 0.65
N PHE A 56 4.27 -12.11 1.25
CA PHE A 56 2.90 -11.95 0.76
C PHE A 56 2.87 -11.31 -0.64
N CYS A 57 3.63 -10.24 -0.85
CA CYS A 57 3.66 -9.54 -2.14
C CYS A 57 4.13 -10.45 -3.27
N ILE A 58 5.21 -11.21 -3.06
CA ILE A 58 5.77 -12.11 -4.07
C ILE A 58 5.04 -13.47 -4.15
N SER A 59 3.98 -13.68 -3.39
CA SER A 59 3.11 -14.86 -3.57
C SER A 59 2.33 -14.82 -4.89
N CYS A 60 2.19 -13.62 -5.49
CA CYS A 60 1.65 -13.46 -6.83
C CYS A 60 2.77 -13.57 -7.87
N HIS A 61 2.57 -14.42 -8.88
CA HIS A 61 3.57 -14.63 -9.92
C HIS A 61 3.86 -13.34 -10.72
N GLU A 62 2.87 -12.47 -10.91
CA GLU A 62 3.04 -11.19 -11.58
C GLU A 62 4.07 -10.30 -10.88
N MET A 63 4.11 -10.34 -9.55
CA MET A 63 5.11 -9.62 -8.76
C MET A 63 6.45 -10.37 -8.74
N LYS A 64 6.41 -11.69 -8.51
CA LYS A 64 7.59 -12.53 -8.37
C LYS A 64 8.44 -12.59 -9.64
N ASP A 65 7.79 -12.76 -10.79
CA ASP A 65 8.46 -13.03 -12.06
C ASP A 65 8.89 -11.75 -12.79
N ASN A 66 8.31 -10.59 -12.42
CA ASN A 66 8.63 -9.29 -13.01
C ASN A 66 9.41 -8.41 -12.01
N VAL A 67 8.72 -7.57 -11.27
CA VAL A 67 9.34 -6.51 -10.46
C VAL A 67 10.27 -7.02 -9.35
N TYR A 68 10.03 -8.22 -8.81
CA TYR A 68 10.91 -8.79 -7.78
C TYR A 68 12.26 -9.20 -8.36
N GLN A 69 12.30 -9.74 -9.58
CA GLN A 69 13.56 -10.07 -10.26
C GLN A 69 14.39 -8.81 -10.52
N GLU A 70 13.73 -7.73 -10.92
CA GLU A 70 14.38 -6.43 -11.13
C GLU A 70 14.91 -5.85 -9.80
N TYR A 71 14.10 -5.94 -8.74
CA TYR A 71 14.43 -5.45 -7.40
C TYR A 71 15.67 -6.15 -6.82
N MET A 72 15.82 -7.45 -7.01
CA MET A 72 16.96 -8.22 -6.51
C MET A 72 18.31 -7.71 -7.02
N GLY A 73 18.35 -7.03 -8.16
CA GLY A 73 19.55 -6.42 -8.73
C GLY A 73 19.88 -5.03 -8.20
N THR A 74 19.12 -4.50 -7.23
CA THR A 74 19.25 -3.12 -6.77
C THR A 74 20.00 -2.97 -5.44
N ILE A 75 20.50 -1.75 -5.19
CA ILE A 75 21.14 -1.39 -3.91
C ILE A 75 20.14 -1.45 -2.72
N HIS A 76 18.85 -1.37 -2.97
CA HIS A 76 17.82 -1.49 -1.92
C HIS A 76 17.56 -2.94 -1.52
N TYR A 77 17.89 -3.90 -2.38
CA TYR A 77 17.85 -5.32 -2.04
C TYR A 77 19.10 -5.77 -1.29
N SER A 78 20.29 -5.38 -1.78
CA SER A 78 21.56 -5.78 -1.19
C SER A 78 22.56 -4.62 -1.27
N ASN A 79 23.13 -4.26 -0.13
CA ASN A 79 24.09 -3.18 -0.01
C ASN A 79 25.08 -3.45 1.13
N ARG A 80 26.13 -2.65 1.20
CA ARG A 80 27.19 -2.80 2.22
C ARG A 80 26.74 -2.49 3.66
N SER A 81 25.61 -1.81 3.86
CA SER A 81 25.09 -1.52 5.20
C SER A 81 24.31 -2.71 5.79
N GLY A 82 23.89 -3.68 4.94
CA GLY A 82 23.07 -4.79 5.33
C GLY A 82 21.59 -4.44 5.55
N VAL A 83 21.18 -3.20 5.32
CA VAL A 83 19.77 -2.77 5.44
C VAL A 83 19.05 -3.04 4.12
N LYS A 84 18.09 -3.96 4.15
CA LYS A 84 17.23 -4.27 3.00
C LYS A 84 15.89 -3.55 3.15
N ALA A 85 15.49 -2.78 2.15
CA ALA A 85 14.14 -2.21 2.06
C ALA A 85 13.21 -3.21 1.38
N THR A 86 12.18 -3.67 2.07
CA THR A 86 11.20 -4.63 1.51
C THR A 86 10.13 -3.93 0.67
N CYS A 87 9.32 -4.70 -0.06
CA CYS A 87 8.23 -4.12 -0.86
C CYS A 87 7.32 -3.17 -0.05
N PRO A 88 6.84 -3.53 1.16
CA PRO A 88 5.98 -2.63 1.93
C PRO A 88 6.69 -1.37 2.41
N ASP A 89 8.01 -1.37 2.62
CA ASP A 89 8.72 -0.17 3.09
C ASP A 89 8.64 0.98 2.07
N CYS A 90 8.49 0.67 0.78
CA CYS A 90 8.32 1.66 -0.29
C CYS A 90 6.86 1.84 -0.71
N HIS A 91 6.03 0.79 -0.63
CA HIS A 91 4.70 0.76 -1.22
C HIS A 91 3.55 0.90 -0.22
N VAL A 92 3.81 0.80 1.09
CA VAL A 92 2.78 0.84 2.13
C VAL A 92 3.17 1.86 3.20
N PRO A 93 2.38 2.92 3.40
CA PRO A 93 2.61 3.87 4.48
C PRO A 93 2.67 3.19 5.86
N HIS A 94 3.52 3.70 6.74
CA HIS A 94 3.64 3.17 8.09
C HIS A 94 2.48 3.58 8.99
N GLU A 95 1.94 4.80 8.82
CA GLU A 95 0.83 5.34 9.60
C GLU A 95 -0.45 4.56 9.32
N TRP A 96 -1.21 4.28 10.36
CA TRP A 96 -2.39 3.41 10.31
C TRP A 96 -3.46 3.89 9.30
N GLY A 97 -3.82 5.17 9.32
CA GLY A 97 -4.82 5.73 8.41
C GLY A 97 -4.44 5.62 6.93
N PRO A 98 -3.30 6.19 6.50
CA PRO A 98 -2.77 6.02 5.15
C PRO A 98 -2.57 4.55 4.74
N LYS A 99 -2.11 3.68 5.67
CA LYS A 99 -2.00 2.23 5.45
C LYS A 99 -3.35 1.62 5.07
N MET A 100 -4.43 1.95 5.80
CA MET A 100 -5.78 1.46 5.49
C MET A 100 -6.25 1.92 4.11
N VAL A 101 -6.08 3.20 3.79
CA VAL A 101 -6.42 3.75 2.47
C VAL A 101 -5.66 3.02 1.36
N ARG A 102 -4.34 2.77 1.56
CA ARG A 102 -3.52 2.04 0.59
C ARG A 102 -4.02 0.60 0.40
N LYS A 103 -4.35 -0.10 1.49
CA LYS A 103 -4.88 -1.47 1.43
C LYS A 103 -6.25 -1.54 0.73
N ILE A 104 -7.14 -0.58 0.97
CA ILE A 104 -8.41 -0.50 0.25
C ILE A 104 -8.17 -0.27 -1.25
N LYS A 105 -7.25 0.64 -1.60
CA LYS A 105 -6.88 0.87 -3.01
C LYS A 105 -6.26 -0.37 -3.67
N ALA A 106 -5.50 -1.17 -2.92
CA ALA A 106 -4.91 -2.42 -3.41
C ALA A 106 -5.94 -3.49 -3.80
N SER A 107 -7.20 -3.36 -3.38
CA SER A 107 -8.28 -4.26 -3.86
C SER A 107 -8.49 -4.19 -5.38
N LYS A 108 -8.15 -3.05 -6.03
CA LYS A 108 -8.13 -2.93 -7.48
C LYS A 108 -7.07 -3.81 -8.14
N GLU A 109 -5.92 -3.96 -7.48
CA GLU A 109 -4.82 -4.82 -7.94
C GLU A 109 -5.24 -6.29 -7.89
N LEU A 110 -5.93 -6.69 -6.81
CA LEU A 110 -6.52 -8.03 -6.69
C LEU A 110 -7.59 -8.28 -7.77
N TYR A 111 -8.44 -7.30 -8.05
CA TYR A 111 -9.41 -7.37 -9.13
C TYR A 111 -8.72 -7.51 -10.50
N ALA A 112 -7.71 -6.68 -10.79
CA ALA A 112 -6.92 -6.75 -12.02
C ALA A 112 -6.26 -8.13 -12.22
N LYS A 113 -5.76 -8.73 -11.12
CA LYS A 113 -5.26 -10.10 -11.12
C LYS A 113 -6.35 -11.10 -11.48
N THR A 114 -7.52 -11.04 -10.86
CA THR A 114 -8.61 -12.01 -11.07
C THR A 114 -9.13 -12.01 -12.50
N ILE A 115 -9.13 -10.86 -13.18
CA ILE A 115 -9.52 -10.74 -14.60
C ILE A 115 -8.35 -10.95 -15.56
N GLY A 116 -7.14 -11.24 -15.07
CA GLY A 116 -5.95 -11.52 -15.88
C GLY A 116 -5.43 -10.33 -16.68
N LEU A 117 -5.56 -9.10 -16.13
CA LEU A 117 -5.13 -7.87 -16.80
C LEU A 117 -3.62 -7.81 -17.04
N ILE A 118 -2.83 -8.34 -16.09
CA ILE A 118 -1.37 -8.31 -16.11
C ILE A 118 -0.74 -9.72 -15.94
N ASN A 119 -1.48 -10.77 -16.27
CA ASN A 119 -1.10 -12.15 -15.99
C ASN A 119 -0.04 -12.74 -16.92
N THR A 120 0.45 -12.00 -17.91
CA THR A 120 1.58 -12.38 -18.76
C THR A 120 2.62 -11.26 -18.76
N PRO A 121 3.92 -11.56 -19.02
CA PRO A 121 4.96 -10.54 -19.14
C PRO A 121 4.62 -9.44 -20.15
N GLN A 122 4.03 -9.79 -21.28
CA GLN A 122 3.63 -8.83 -22.32
C GLN A 122 2.54 -7.88 -21.83
N LYS A 123 1.52 -8.39 -21.16
CA LYS A 123 0.46 -7.57 -20.56
C LYS A 123 0.99 -6.71 -19.43
N PHE A 124 1.91 -7.24 -18.61
CA PHE A 124 2.55 -6.48 -17.54
C PHE A 124 3.31 -5.29 -18.12
N GLU A 125 4.15 -5.52 -19.15
CA GLU A 125 4.89 -4.45 -19.83
C GLU A 125 3.97 -3.40 -20.48
N ALA A 126 2.89 -3.82 -21.09
CA ALA A 126 1.90 -2.91 -21.68
C ALA A 126 1.23 -1.97 -20.65
N HIS A 127 1.18 -2.37 -19.38
CA HIS A 127 0.60 -1.57 -18.29
C HIS A 127 1.67 -0.90 -17.39
N ARG A 128 2.95 -1.18 -17.62
CA ARG A 128 4.06 -0.72 -16.76
C ARG A 128 4.06 0.79 -16.54
N LEU A 129 3.93 1.59 -17.61
CA LEU A 129 3.92 3.04 -17.51
C LEU A 129 2.77 3.54 -16.63
N ALA A 130 1.54 3.10 -16.88
CA ALA A 130 0.38 3.52 -16.11
C ALA A 130 0.48 3.11 -14.62
N MET A 131 1.02 1.92 -14.33
CA MET A 131 1.28 1.48 -12.96
C MET A 131 2.35 2.35 -12.28
N ALA A 132 3.43 2.67 -12.99
CA ALA A 132 4.51 3.50 -12.49
C ALA A 132 4.05 4.94 -12.21
N GLU A 133 3.32 5.55 -13.13
CA GLU A 133 2.76 6.90 -12.97
C GLU A 133 1.82 7.01 -11.77
N ASN A 134 0.95 6.02 -11.56
CA ASN A 134 0.06 5.97 -10.40
C ASN A 134 0.88 5.93 -9.09
N GLU A 135 1.95 5.16 -9.06
CA GLU A 135 2.79 5.03 -7.87
C GLU A 135 3.65 6.29 -7.63
N TRP A 136 4.24 6.86 -8.68
CA TRP A 136 4.96 8.13 -8.58
C TRP A 136 4.06 9.27 -8.11
N ALA A 137 2.84 9.36 -8.63
CA ALA A 137 1.86 10.36 -8.19
C ALA A 137 1.52 10.19 -6.71
N ARG A 138 1.36 8.94 -6.23
CA ARG A 138 1.11 8.64 -4.82
C ARG A 138 2.28 9.08 -3.94
N MET A 139 3.51 8.70 -4.32
CA MET A 139 4.71 9.05 -3.58
C MET A 139 4.97 10.56 -3.59
N LYS A 140 4.68 11.24 -4.69
CA LYS A 140 4.76 12.69 -4.76
C LYS A 140 3.74 13.37 -3.84
N ALA A 141 2.50 12.89 -3.84
CA ALA A 141 1.42 13.48 -3.03
C ALA A 141 1.67 13.40 -1.51
N ASN A 142 2.43 12.42 -1.04
CA ASN A 142 2.82 12.31 0.37
C ASN A 142 4.24 12.81 0.68
N GLY A 143 4.84 13.57 -0.25
CA GLY A 143 6.20 14.11 -0.08
C GLY A 143 7.29 13.05 -0.06
N SER A 144 7.07 11.90 -0.69
CA SER A 144 7.95 10.72 -0.68
C SER A 144 8.26 10.22 0.74
N GLN A 145 7.23 10.16 1.60
CA GLN A 145 7.37 9.81 3.01
C GLN A 145 8.04 8.45 3.20
N GLU A 146 7.75 7.47 2.38
CA GLU A 146 8.36 6.14 2.46
C GLU A 146 9.89 6.20 2.27
N CYS A 147 10.38 7.06 1.39
CA CYS A 147 11.82 7.29 1.23
C CYS A 147 12.40 7.96 2.48
N ARG A 148 11.68 8.93 3.05
CA ARG A 148 12.10 9.69 4.23
C ARG A 148 12.15 8.86 5.51
N ASN A 149 11.46 7.74 5.57
CA ASN A 149 11.53 6.83 6.72
C ASN A 149 12.95 6.29 6.94
N CYS A 150 13.77 6.22 5.86
CA CYS A 150 15.18 5.83 5.93
C CYS A 150 16.13 6.95 5.51
N HIS A 151 15.73 7.79 4.56
CA HIS A 151 16.53 8.89 3.99
C HIS A 151 16.04 10.25 4.50
N ASN A 152 16.41 10.63 5.72
CA ASN A 152 16.05 11.93 6.27
C ASN A 152 17.04 13.01 5.82
N PHE A 153 16.55 14.06 5.15
CA PHE A 153 17.38 15.18 4.71
C PHE A 153 18.09 15.90 5.84
N ASP A 154 17.48 16.01 7.02
CA ASP A 154 18.07 16.69 8.18
C ASP A 154 19.34 15.99 8.68
N ASN A 155 19.47 14.70 8.38
CA ASN A 155 20.61 13.87 8.78
C ASN A 155 21.57 13.55 7.63
N MET A 156 21.32 14.11 6.42
CA MET A 156 22.19 13.89 5.27
C MET A 156 23.38 14.85 5.27
N ASP A 157 24.58 14.29 5.22
CA ASP A 157 25.78 15.07 4.99
C ASP A 157 25.91 15.38 3.48
N PHE A 158 25.51 16.58 3.10
CA PHE A 158 25.63 17.04 1.70
C PHE A 158 27.07 17.21 1.26
N THR A 159 28.02 17.40 2.21
CA THR A 159 29.44 17.56 1.87
C THR A 159 30.08 16.24 1.48
N ALA A 160 29.58 15.11 1.96
CA ALA A 160 30.00 13.77 1.60
C ALA A 160 29.41 13.29 0.24
N GLN A 161 28.48 14.03 -0.32
CA GLN A 161 27.87 13.71 -1.62
C GLN A 161 28.75 14.21 -2.77
N LYS A 162 28.57 13.58 -3.95
CA LYS A 162 29.16 14.13 -5.19
C LYS A 162 28.63 15.55 -5.43
N THR A 163 29.48 16.46 -5.88
CA THR A 163 29.15 17.88 -6.05
C THR A 163 27.85 18.13 -6.82
N VAL A 164 27.60 17.36 -7.88
CA VAL A 164 26.36 17.48 -8.67
C VAL A 164 25.15 17.06 -7.83
N ALA A 165 25.25 15.95 -7.09
CA ALA A 165 24.16 15.47 -6.24
C ALA A 165 23.84 16.48 -5.12
N ALA A 166 24.85 16.98 -4.42
CA ALA A 166 24.67 17.99 -3.38
C ALA A 166 23.97 19.25 -3.91
N LYS A 167 24.40 19.76 -5.08
CA LYS A 167 23.77 20.91 -5.73
C LYS A 167 22.32 20.65 -6.11
N MET A 168 22.02 19.48 -6.68
CA MET A 168 20.66 19.13 -7.09
C MET A 168 19.74 18.91 -5.90
N HIS A 169 20.22 18.31 -4.82
CA HIS A 169 19.43 18.16 -3.57
C HIS A 169 19.12 19.51 -2.94
N SER A 170 20.12 20.40 -2.86
CA SER A 170 19.92 21.77 -2.36
C SER A 170 18.86 22.53 -3.16
N LYS A 171 18.91 22.44 -4.49
CA LYS A 171 17.93 23.03 -5.40
C LYS A 171 16.54 22.37 -5.21
N ALA A 172 16.47 21.06 -5.10
CA ALA A 172 15.23 20.32 -4.92
C ALA A 172 14.48 20.73 -3.64
N ILE A 173 15.21 20.96 -2.54
CA ILE A 173 14.63 21.44 -1.27
C ILE A 173 14.00 22.82 -1.46
N THR A 174 14.72 23.75 -2.09
CA THR A 174 14.21 25.12 -2.32
C THR A 174 13.01 25.17 -3.26
N GLU A 175 12.94 24.26 -4.22
CA GLU A 175 11.85 24.20 -5.20
C GLU A 175 10.68 23.29 -4.72
N GLY A 176 10.73 22.73 -3.52
CA GLY A 176 9.69 21.85 -2.98
C GLY A 176 9.55 20.54 -3.76
N LYS A 177 10.63 20.07 -4.41
CA LYS A 177 10.65 18.76 -5.09
C LYS A 177 10.67 17.62 -4.07
N THR A 178 10.09 16.51 -4.44
CA THR A 178 10.13 15.27 -3.65
C THR A 178 11.16 14.29 -4.21
N CYS A 179 11.52 13.27 -3.44
CA CYS A 179 12.51 12.28 -3.86
C CYS A 179 12.13 11.61 -5.18
N ILE A 180 10.85 11.26 -5.34
CA ILE A 180 10.36 10.54 -6.52
C ILE A 180 10.34 11.41 -7.79
N ASP A 181 10.39 12.71 -7.68
CA ASP A 181 10.45 13.57 -8.86
C ASP A 181 11.70 13.28 -9.68
N CYS A 182 12.83 12.94 -9.02
CA CYS A 182 14.11 12.65 -9.65
C CYS A 182 14.51 11.17 -9.54
N HIS A 183 14.21 10.50 -8.42
CA HIS A 183 14.68 9.14 -8.14
C HIS A 183 13.69 8.08 -8.59
N LYS A 184 13.32 8.08 -9.88
CA LYS A 184 12.55 7.02 -10.53
C LYS A 184 13.46 5.85 -10.91
N GLY A 185 12.92 4.64 -10.92
CA GLY A 185 13.67 3.44 -11.35
C GLY A 185 14.73 2.91 -10.37
N ILE A 186 14.67 3.30 -9.09
CA ILE A 186 15.65 2.87 -8.07
C ILE A 186 15.49 1.42 -7.63
N ALA A 187 14.30 0.82 -7.84
CA ALA A 187 13.99 -0.55 -7.44
C ALA A 187 13.45 -1.41 -8.60
N HIS A 188 12.99 -0.78 -9.66
CA HIS A 188 12.38 -1.46 -10.81
C HIS A 188 12.86 -0.81 -12.10
N LYS A 189 12.83 -1.56 -13.21
CA LYS A 189 13.07 -1.00 -14.54
C LYS A 189 12.07 0.10 -14.84
N LEU A 190 12.59 1.19 -15.40
CA LEU A 190 11.74 2.27 -15.88
C LEU A 190 10.90 1.79 -17.07
N PRO A 191 9.66 2.26 -17.20
CA PRO A 191 8.92 2.16 -18.46
C PRO A 191 9.59 2.99 -19.56
N ASP A 192 9.00 3.03 -20.75
CA ASP A 192 9.41 4.02 -21.75
C ASP A 192 9.17 5.44 -21.20
N MET A 193 10.25 6.20 -21.07
CA MET A 193 10.28 7.53 -20.43
C MET A 193 10.14 8.67 -21.42
N LYS A 194 9.93 8.39 -22.71
CA LYS A 194 9.96 9.39 -23.79
C LYS A 194 9.05 10.59 -23.52
N ASP A 195 7.84 10.35 -23.01
CA ASP A 195 6.83 11.37 -22.74
C ASP A 195 6.63 11.63 -21.24
N VAL A 196 7.51 11.11 -20.40
CA VAL A 196 7.40 11.24 -18.94
C VAL A 196 8.25 12.41 -18.45
N PRO A 197 7.69 13.40 -17.72
CA PRO A 197 8.46 14.49 -17.15
C PRO A 197 9.57 13.98 -16.23
N THR A 198 10.79 14.47 -16.45
CA THR A 198 11.91 14.31 -15.53
C THR A 198 11.88 15.40 -14.46
N GLY A 199 12.62 15.22 -13.35
CA GLY A 199 12.51 16.06 -12.15
C GLY A 199 12.81 17.54 -12.32
N PHE A 200 13.59 17.91 -13.35
CA PHE A 200 13.93 19.29 -13.68
C PHE A 200 13.78 19.53 -15.17
#